data_306c73a9f1f3ee7a60832977cff60219
#
_entry.id   306c73a9f1f3ee7a60832977cff60219
#
_cell.length_a   1.000
_cell.length_b   1.000
_cell.length_c   1.000
_cell.angle_alpha   90.00
_cell.angle_beta   90.00
_cell.angle_gamma   90.00
#
_symmetry.space_group_name_H-M   'P 1'
#
loop_
_entity.id
_entity.type
_entity.pdbx_description
1 polymer ?
#
loop_
_entity_poly.entity_id
_entity_poly.type
_entity_poly.pdbx_seq_one_letter_code
_entity_poly.pdbx_strand_id
1 'polypeptide(L)'
;VDRLPMYGMPTWADAFTNRQLVALTTFCDLVDQARERVLADALAAGMEEGESLEAGGTGARAYADAVATYLALSVSRCADYWSSICSWHNTGEKMRNVFSRQAIPMVWDFAEANPFSSSSGNFFGQVEWIAEVVERLPADSAGNARQLSADARDYTGLVVSTDPPYYDNIGYSDLSDFFYVWLRRCLQGIHPSVVSTMLTPKAEELVANPYRHDGKENAAKFFVDGFNTVFHRIRRGANPDVPMTVYYAYKQQDNGKDGKTSTGWHTLLDGLIGAGWEVTATWPVRSERGGRMLSVGTNALASSIVLACRPRPGDAPTTTQRAFVQRMKSELPGALRTLMQGDIAPVDLAQAAIGPGIAVFSRYARVRSASGGDIGAREALELINRTLDEVLGEQESDFDPDTRFAVRWYRQYGWRPEQSGIADQLARTTQTSIAELQRGGIFTTAGGKGRLLSIRELDAQWDPASDSRLSIWEATLRLAALLESEGIEKVAELVAKLPAAIPLSAIKELGFLLFHEAERKGDGADAQALNALVTSWGDVSLKARQHPPTPVGTQSELDI
;
A
#
# COMPACT_ATOMS: atom_id res chain seq x y z
N VAL A 1 -1.73 -11.82 19.87
CA VAL A 1 -0.86 -12.15 20.96
C VAL A 1 -1.18 -13.44 21.58
N ASP A 2 -2.10 -13.77 21.55
CA ASP A 2 -3.13 -14.54 21.96
C ASP A 2 -2.99 -16.05 21.74
N ARG A 3 -2.03 -16.51 20.93
CA ARG A 3 -1.78 -17.94 20.71
C ARG A 3 -0.66 -18.52 21.57
N LEU A 4 0.28 -17.71 22.08
CA LEU A 4 1.38 -18.19 22.93
C LEU A 4 0.89 -18.99 24.14
N PRO A 5 -0.12 -18.54 24.92
CA PRO A 5 -0.64 -19.33 26.03
C PRO A 5 -1.21 -20.69 25.59
N MET A 6 -1.80 -20.79 24.39
CA MET A 6 -2.32 -22.06 23.84
C MET A 6 -1.22 -23.09 23.55
N TYR A 7 0.03 -22.63 23.42
CA TYR A 7 1.21 -23.46 23.19
C TYR A 7 2.06 -23.63 24.45
N GLY A 8 1.50 -23.34 25.63
CA GLY A 8 2.19 -23.50 26.89
C GLY A 8 3.16 -22.37 27.25
N MET A 9 3.01 -21.20 26.63
CA MET A 9 3.81 -19.99 26.88
C MET A 9 2.92 -18.88 27.48
N PRO A 10 2.49 -18.99 28.74
CA PRO A 10 1.56 -18.04 29.36
C PRO A 10 2.18 -16.66 29.68
N THR A 11 3.50 -16.56 29.72
CA THR A 11 4.22 -15.31 30.00
C THR A 11 5.17 -14.97 28.86
N TRP A 12 5.57 -13.69 28.76
CA TRP A 12 6.58 -13.26 27.80
C TRP A 12 7.93 -13.94 27.99
N ALA A 13 8.27 -14.32 29.21
CA ALA A 13 9.52 -15.04 29.51
C ALA A 13 9.56 -16.41 28.81
N ASP A 14 8.42 -17.06 28.62
CA ASP A 14 8.35 -18.39 27.99
C ASP A 14 8.68 -18.35 26.49
N ALA A 15 8.63 -17.18 25.87
CA ALA A 15 9.05 -16.97 24.48
C ALA A 15 10.59 -16.95 24.30
N PHE A 16 11.36 -17.15 25.38
CA PHE A 16 12.81 -17.07 25.37
C PHE A 16 13.41 -18.26 26.10
N THR A 17 14.57 -18.74 25.66
CA THR A 17 15.35 -19.70 26.43
C THR A 17 16.03 -19.03 27.63
N ASN A 18 16.44 -19.81 28.63
CA ASN A 18 17.17 -19.25 29.77
C ASN A 18 18.45 -18.51 29.36
N ARG A 19 19.15 -18.96 28.32
CA ARG A 19 20.34 -18.28 27.80
C ARG A 19 19.99 -16.94 27.19
N GLN A 20 18.89 -16.87 26.43
CA GLN A 20 18.39 -15.62 25.81
C GLN A 20 17.92 -14.63 26.87
N LEU A 21 17.25 -15.12 27.94
CA LEU A 21 16.86 -14.29 29.08
C LEU A 21 18.09 -13.72 29.81
N VAL A 22 19.11 -14.53 30.06
CA VAL A 22 20.36 -14.07 30.67
C VAL A 22 21.02 -13.02 29.79
N ALA A 23 21.11 -13.24 28.47
CA ALA A 23 21.70 -12.29 27.56
C ALA A 23 20.92 -10.95 27.57
N LEU A 24 19.60 -10.99 27.33
CA LEU A 24 18.77 -9.77 27.26
C LEU A 24 18.78 -9.00 28.58
N THR A 25 18.65 -9.68 29.73
CA THR A 25 18.68 -8.99 31.04
C THR A 25 20.05 -8.38 31.33
N THR A 26 21.13 -9.08 30.97
CA THR A 26 22.49 -8.56 31.13
C THR A 26 22.73 -7.33 30.28
N PHE A 27 22.30 -7.35 29.00
CA PHE A 27 22.44 -6.18 28.14
C PHE A 27 21.54 -5.00 28.60
N CYS A 28 20.35 -5.26 29.15
CA CYS A 28 19.56 -4.20 29.79
C CYS A 28 20.32 -3.54 30.95
N ASP A 29 20.92 -4.34 31.84
CA ASP A 29 21.66 -3.84 33.00
C ASP A 29 22.94 -3.09 32.59
N LEU A 30 23.57 -3.50 31.47
CA LEU A 30 24.73 -2.82 30.88
C LEU A 30 24.36 -1.46 30.26
N VAL A 31 23.11 -1.23 29.88
CA VAL A 31 22.65 0.11 29.41
C VAL A 31 22.80 1.15 30.51
N ASP A 32 22.40 0.82 31.75
CA ASP A 32 22.56 1.73 32.90
C ASP A 32 24.04 1.99 33.19
N GLN A 33 24.89 0.97 33.18
CA GLN A 33 26.34 1.13 33.38
C GLN A 33 26.97 1.99 32.25
N ALA A 34 26.54 1.79 31.01
CA ALA A 34 26.99 2.61 29.88
C ALA A 34 26.57 4.07 30.05
N ARG A 35 25.33 4.33 30.52
CA ARG A 35 24.84 5.67 30.84
C ARG A 35 25.70 6.37 31.89
N GLU A 36 26.02 5.67 33.02
CA GLU A 36 26.90 6.21 34.07
C GLU A 36 28.30 6.54 33.52
N ARG A 37 28.85 5.65 32.68
CA ARG A 37 30.15 5.87 32.06
C ARG A 37 30.15 7.06 31.09
N VAL A 38 29.11 7.17 30.24
CA VAL A 38 28.97 8.31 29.30
C VAL A 38 28.84 9.62 30.05
N LEU A 39 28.08 9.64 31.16
CA LEU A 39 27.96 10.82 32.02
C LEU A 39 29.32 11.24 32.59
N ALA A 40 30.05 10.28 33.16
CA ALA A 40 31.38 10.55 33.71
C ALA A 40 32.38 11.06 32.64
N ASP A 41 32.40 10.44 31.48
CA ASP A 41 33.30 10.80 30.38
C ASP A 41 32.92 12.20 29.81
N ALA A 42 31.62 12.53 29.69
CA ALA A 42 31.13 13.83 29.24
C ALA A 42 31.50 14.96 30.21
N LEU A 43 31.35 14.73 31.53
CA LEU A 43 31.78 15.68 32.56
C LEU A 43 33.29 15.87 32.53
N ALA A 44 34.07 14.81 32.38
CA ALA A 44 35.51 14.87 32.24
C ALA A 44 35.97 15.62 30.97
N ALA A 45 35.19 15.57 29.92
CA ALA A 45 35.38 16.35 28.69
C ALA A 45 34.98 17.82 28.80
N GLY A 46 34.46 18.26 29.97
CA GLY A 46 34.13 19.66 30.23
C GLY A 46 32.69 20.05 29.88
N MET A 47 31.78 19.07 29.63
CA MET A 47 30.37 19.38 29.51
C MET A 47 29.77 19.79 30.87
N GLU A 48 28.87 20.77 30.89
CA GLU A 48 28.08 21.07 32.07
C GLU A 48 27.14 19.89 32.38
N GLU A 49 26.89 19.62 33.67
CA GLU A 49 26.04 18.49 34.08
C GLU A 49 24.63 18.59 33.51
N GLY A 50 23.96 19.72 33.69
CA GLY A 50 22.63 20.00 33.18
C GLY A 50 21.52 19.12 33.75
N GLU A 51 20.30 19.33 33.24
CA GLU A 51 19.12 18.56 33.60
C GLU A 51 19.03 17.26 32.75
N SER A 52 18.13 16.34 33.17
CA SER A 52 17.87 15.11 32.41
C SER A 52 17.23 15.40 31.04
N LEU A 53 17.35 14.44 30.11
CA LEU A 53 16.73 14.53 28.78
C LEU A 53 15.19 14.70 28.88
N GLU A 54 14.52 13.98 29.79
CA GLU A 54 13.06 14.09 29.99
C GLU A 54 12.64 15.47 30.51
N ALA A 55 13.51 16.14 31.27
CA ALA A 55 13.30 17.51 31.71
C ALA A 55 13.64 18.58 30.65
N GLY A 56 14.07 18.17 29.45
CA GLY A 56 14.48 19.06 28.37
C GLY A 56 15.92 19.57 28.50
N GLY A 57 16.77 18.91 29.29
CA GLY A 57 18.19 19.25 29.45
C GLY A 57 19.01 19.07 28.18
N THR A 58 20.17 19.74 28.13
CA THR A 58 21.12 19.72 27.00
C THR A 58 22.57 19.42 27.43
N GLY A 59 22.82 19.19 28.73
CA GLY A 59 24.15 18.92 29.28
C GLY A 59 24.55 17.45 29.26
N ALA A 60 25.60 17.11 30.01
CA ALA A 60 26.17 15.77 30.10
C ALA A 60 25.14 14.71 30.52
N ARG A 61 24.22 15.06 31.42
CA ARG A 61 23.14 14.16 31.86
C ARG A 61 22.20 13.83 30.71
N ALA A 62 21.70 14.83 29.98
CA ALA A 62 20.81 14.62 28.83
C ALA A 62 21.52 13.85 27.70
N TYR A 63 22.83 14.10 27.50
CA TYR A 63 23.62 13.35 26.52
C TYR A 63 23.74 11.87 26.90
N ALA A 64 24.02 11.57 28.17
CA ALA A 64 24.08 10.19 28.66
C ALA A 64 22.72 9.49 28.56
N ASP A 65 21.61 10.20 28.87
CA ASP A 65 20.24 9.70 28.71
C ASP A 65 19.93 9.37 27.24
N ALA A 66 20.35 10.23 26.29
CA ALA A 66 20.15 9.99 24.86
C ALA A 66 20.92 8.75 24.37
N VAL A 67 22.21 8.63 24.72
CA VAL A 67 23.01 7.44 24.35
C VAL A 67 22.41 6.17 24.93
N ALA A 68 21.99 6.18 26.21
CA ALA A 68 21.35 5.04 26.85
C ALA A 68 20.01 4.69 26.18
N THR A 69 19.24 5.68 25.74
CA THR A 69 18.00 5.46 24.98
C THR A 69 18.26 4.73 23.67
N TYR A 70 19.29 5.12 22.91
CA TYR A 70 19.64 4.46 21.67
C TYR A 70 20.19 3.04 21.91
N LEU A 71 20.97 2.81 22.98
CA LEU A 71 21.41 1.48 23.36
C LEU A 71 20.24 0.58 23.78
N ALA A 72 19.24 1.13 24.49
CA ALA A 72 18.01 0.40 24.84
C ALA A 72 17.22 -0.01 23.59
N LEU A 73 17.15 0.84 22.57
CA LEU A 73 16.55 0.48 21.28
C LEU A 73 17.33 -0.64 20.58
N SER A 74 18.66 -0.67 20.71
CA SER A 74 19.48 -1.77 20.18
C SER A 74 19.17 -3.09 20.90
N VAL A 75 19.01 -3.08 22.24
CA VAL A 75 18.60 -4.26 23.02
C VAL A 75 17.18 -4.73 22.61
N SER A 76 16.25 -3.77 22.42
CA SER A 76 14.90 -4.08 21.93
C SER A 76 14.94 -4.78 20.56
N ARG A 77 15.79 -4.33 19.63
CA ARG A 77 16.02 -5.04 18.36
C ARG A 77 16.59 -6.43 18.54
N CYS A 78 17.48 -6.63 19.52
CA CYS A 78 18.01 -7.96 19.83
C CYS A 78 16.92 -8.92 20.26
N ALA A 79 15.91 -8.48 21.01
CA ALA A 79 14.79 -9.33 21.43
C ALA A 79 14.06 -9.97 20.24
N ASP A 80 13.96 -9.26 19.10
CA ASP A 80 13.38 -9.77 17.85
C ASP A 80 14.21 -10.90 17.20
N TYR A 81 15.48 -11.04 17.59
CA TYR A 81 16.39 -12.09 17.10
C TYR A 81 16.75 -13.13 18.16
N TRP A 82 16.66 -12.81 19.45
CA TRP A 82 17.03 -13.68 20.56
C TRP A 82 15.81 -14.25 21.26
N SER A 83 14.98 -14.95 20.50
CA SER A 83 13.75 -15.57 21.01
C SER A 83 13.66 -17.01 20.52
N SER A 84 13.02 -17.87 21.30
CA SER A 84 12.72 -19.27 20.91
C SER A 84 11.67 -19.36 19.79
N ILE A 85 11.17 -18.23 19.30
CA ILE A 85 10.22 -18.15 18.17
C ILE A 85 10.92 -17.68 16.87
N CYS A 86 12.23 -17.49 16.88
CA CYS A 86 13.02 -17.21 15.70
C CYS A 86 13.24 -18.47 14.86
N SER A 87 13.23 -18.34 13.55
CA SER A 87 13.47 -19.47 12.64
C SER A 87 14.69 -19.25 11.76
N TRP A 88 15.15 -20.31 11.10
CA TRP A 88 16.21 -20.22 10.12
C TRP A 88 15.67 -19.92 8.73
N HIS A 89 16.32 -19.04 8.00
CA HIS A 89 16.01 -18.71 6.61
C HIS A 89 16.96 -19.44 5.67
N ASN A 90 16.56 -20.60 5.15
CA ASN A 90 17.41 -21.51 4.41
C ASN A 90 18.06 -20.89 3.14
N THR A 91 17.29 -20.15 2.35
CA THR A 91 17.80 -19.51 1.12
C THR A 91 18.73 -18.34 1.37
N GLY A 92 18.59 -17.66 2.50
CA GLY A 92 19.41 -16.50 2.85
C GLY A 92 20.48 -16.85 3.90
N GLU A 93 20.55 -18.08 4.37
CA GLU A 93 21.50 -18.60 5.37
C GLU A 93 21.66 -17.68 6.59
N LYS A 94 20.52 -17.22 7.13
CA LYS A 94 20.48 -16.23 8.21
C LYS A 94 19.31 -16.44 9.15
N MET A 95 19.43 -15.85 10.35
CA MET A 95 18.30 -15.78 11.28
C MET A 95 17.11 -15.06 10.64
N ARG A 96 15.92 -15.64 10.80
CA ARG A 96 14.65 -14.98 10.58
C ARG A 96 14.13 -14.52 11.94
N ASN A 97 13.91 -13.23 12.07
CA ASN A 97 13.40 -12.59 13.28
C ASN A 97 11.93 -12.98 13.55
N VAL A 98 11.47 -12.77 14.80
CA VAL A 98 10.10 -13.06 15.24
C VAL A 98 9.08 -12.33 14.38
N PHE A 99 9.26 -11.02 14.23
CA PHE A 99 8.34 -10.15 13.50
C PHE A 99 8.66 -10.05 12.00
N SER A 100 8.98 -11.17 11.37
CA SER A 100 9.00 -11.27 9.89
C SER A 100 7.61 -11.06 9.27
N ARG A 101 6.54 -11.11 10.09
CA ARG A 101 5.15 -10.77 9.79
C ARG A 101 4.61 -9.92 10.94
N GLN A 102 3.50 -9.24 10.72
CA GLN A 102 2.78 -8.47 11.75
C GLN A 102 1.99 -9.39 12.71
N ALA A 103 2.64 -10.42 13.19
CA ALA A 103 2.09 -11.40 14.12
C ALA A 103 3.26 -12.15 14.78
N ILE A 104 3.01 -12.76 15.94
CA ILE A 104 3.94 -13.70 16.59
C ILE A 104 3.65 -15.08 16.02
N PRO A 105 4.51 -15.65 15.16
CA PRO A 105 4.32 -16.98 14.60
C PRO A 105 4.71 -18.05 15.61
N MET A 106 4.03 -19.19 15.64
CA MET A 106 4.57 -20.39 16.24
C MET A 106 5.49 -21.09 15.26
N VAL A 107 6.64 -21.53 15.74
CA VAL A 107 7.61 -22.34 15.00
C VAL A 107 7.84 -23.66 15.72
N TRP A 108 8.03 -24.74 14.97
CA TRP A 108 8.31 -26.06 15.54
C TRP A 108 9.76 -26.21 15.95
N ASP A 109 10.63 -25.46 15.31
CA ASP A 109 12.06 -25.48 15.51
C ASP A 109 12.60 -24.06 15.45
N PHE A 110 13.58 -23.73 16.27
CA PHE A 110 14.12 -22.38 16.35
C PHE A 110 15.65 -22.39 16.26
N ALA A 111 16.19 -21.26 15.82
CA ALA A 111 17.62 -21.01 15.82
C ALA A 111 17.97 -19.97 16.89
N GLU A 112 19.12 -20.12 17.55
CA GLU A 112 19.65 -19.15 18.50
C GLU A 112 20.78 -18.34 17.85
N ALA A 113 20.68 -17.03 17.89
CA ALA A 113 21.76 -16.13 17.49
C ALA A 113 22.81 -16.03 18.59
N ASN A 114 24.08 -16.02 18.21
CA ASN A 114 25.16 -15.68 19.13
C ASN A 114 25.28 -14.14 19.21
N PRO A 115 25.07 -13.51 20.39
CA PRO A 115 25.18 -12.07 20.57
C PRO A 115 26.50 -11.44 20.12
N PHE A 116 27.58 -12.19 20.18
CA PHE A 116 28.96 -11.73 19.92
C PHE A 116 29.50 -12.16 18.56
N SER A 117 28.70 -12.80 17.73
CA SER A 117 29.12 -13.18 16.38
C SER A 117 29.14 -11.99 15.41
N SER A 118 29.64 -12.22 14.20
CA SER A 118 29.52 -11.30 13.07
C SER A 118 28.33 -11.61 12.16
N SER A 119 27.48 -12.61 12.51
CA SER A 119 26.32 -13.04 11.73
C SER A 119 25.05 -12.29 12.13
N SER A 120 23.97 -12.49 11.39
CA SER A 120 22.68 -11.82 11.63
C SER A 120 22.19 -12.03 13.07
N GLY A 121 21.66 -10.97 13.68
CA GLY A 121 21.15 -10.99 15.05
C GLY A 121 22.20 -10.75 16.14
N ASN A 122 23.45 -10.42 15.80
CA ASN A 122 24.46 -10.03 16.78
C ASN A 122 24.22 -8.63 17.35
N PHE A 123 24.75 -8.32 18.55
CA PHE A 123 24.52 -7.06 19.24
C PHE A 123 25.13 -5.86 18.49
N PHE A 124 26.38 -5.96 18.05
CA PHE A 124 27.06 -4.86 17.40
C PHE A 124 26.38 -4.43 16.11
N GLY A 125 25.91 -5.38 15.30
CA GLY A 125 25.12 -5.06 14.11
C GLY A 125 23.78 -4.36 14.42
N GLN A 126 23.17 -4.59 15.60
CA GLN A 126 21.99 -3.81 16.00
C GLN A 126 22.38 -2.37 16.42
N VAL A 127 23.52 -2.18 17.06
CA VAL A 127 24.04 -0.84 17.40
C VAL A 127 24.39 -0.06 16.12
N GLU A 128 25.06 -0.71 15.16
CA GLU A 128 25.38 -0.10 13.86
C GLU A 128 24.13 0.39 13.14
N TRP A 129 23.07 -0.42 13.10
CA TRP A 129 21.78 -0.01 12.51
C TRP A 129 21.20 1.24 13.16
N ILE A 130 21.27 1.34 14.49
CA ILE A 130 20.80 2.53 15.22
C ILE A 130 21.68 3.73 14.91
N ALA A 131 23.02 3.56 14.90
CA ALA A 131 23.95 4.62 14.56
C ALA A 131 23.71 5.18 13.16
N GLU A 132 23.55 4.31 12.15
CA GLU A 132 23.24 4.73 10.78
C GLU A 132 21.92 5.54 10.68
N VAL A 133 20.92 5.21 11.50
CA VAL A 133 19.66 5.99 11.56
C VAL A 133 19.93 7.35 12.17
N VAL A 134 20.66 7.42 13.30
CA VAL A 134 20.98 8.67 14.00
C VAL A 134 21.76 9.62 13.08
N GLU A 135 22.73 9.11 12.32
CA GLU A 135 23.50 9.91 11.35
C GLU A 135 22.64 10.55 10.26
N ARG A 136 21.50 9.96 9.93
CA ARG A 136 20.59 10.44 8.88
C ARG A 136 19.44 11.29 9.38
N LEU A 137 19.23 11.34 10.70
CA LEU A 137 18.18 12.17 11.27
C LEU A 137 18.54 13.66 11.21
N PRO A 138 17.60 14.56 10.88
CA PRO A 138 17.82 15.99 10.98
C PRO A 138 18.05 16.38 12.44
N ALA A 139 19.03 17.23 12.68
CA ALA A 139 19.45 17.68 14.02
C ALA A 139 19.10 19.14 14.33
N ASP A 140 18.34 19.79 13.45
CA ASP A 140 18.02 21.21 13.49
C ASP A 140 16.79 21.55 14.34
N SER A 141 16.03 20.55 14.80
CA SER A 141 14.88 20.73 15.69
C SER A 141 14.72 19.58 16.68
N ALA A 142 14.22 19.90 17.90
CA ALA A 142 13.95 18.89 18.91
C ALA A 142 12.63 18.18 18.65
N GLY A 143 12.66 16.83 18.64
CA GLY A 143 11.48 15.97 18.61
C GLY A 143 10.87 15.80 20.02
N ASN A 144 9.57 15.58 20.12
CA ASN A 144 8.89 15.24 21.36
C ASN A 144 7.96 14.05 21.15
N ALA A 145 8.18 12.97 21.90
CA ALA A 145 7.33 11.78 21.88
C ALA A 145 6.48 11.72 23.15
N ARG A 146 5.19 11.45 23.02
CA ARG A 146 4.26 11.31 24.14
C ARG A 146 3.38 10.10 23.95
N GLN A 147 3.17 9.33 25.02
CA GLN A 147 2.13 8.32 25.08
C GLN A 147 0.84 8.98 25.58
N LEU A 148 -0.10 9.21 24.66
CA LEU A 148 -1.36 9.90 24.97
C LEU A 148 -2.44 9.38 24.04
N SER A 149 -3.66 9.19 24.56
CA SER A 149 -4.81 8.90 23.73
C SER A 149 -5.09 10.04 22.75
N ALA A 150 -5.36 9.71 21.48
CA ALA A 150 -5.61 10.67 20.42
C ALA A 150 -6.85 11.55 20.72
N ASP A 151 -7.83 11.03 21.45
CA ASP A 151 -9.01 11.78 21.85
C ASP A 151 -8.76 12.73 23.05
N ALA A 152 -7.65 12.58 23.78
CA ALA A 152 -7.27 13.44 24.89
C ALA A 152 -6.37 14.62 24.49
N ARG A 153 -5.77 14.58 23.27
CA ARG A 153 -4.81 15.59 22.82
C ARG A 153 -5.49 16.90 22.39
N ASP A 154 -4.83 18.02 22.69
CA ASP A 154 -5.12 19.32 22.05
C ASP A 154 -4.37 19.43 20.71
N TYR A 155 -5.09 19.73 19.65
CA TYR A 155 -4.56 19.85 18.28
C TYR A 155 -4.46 21.31 17.81
N THR A 156 -4.71 22.29 18.68
CA THR A 156 -4.67 23.70 18.32
C THR A 156 -3.29 24.11 17.81
N GLY A 157 -3.24 24.67 16.61
CA GLY A 157 -2.01 25.13 15.97
C GLY A 157 -1.09 24.01 15.45
N LEU A 158 -1.55 22.75 15.44
CA LEU A 158 -0.77 21.63 14.94
C LEU A 158 -1.13 21.30 13.48
N VAL A 159 -0.12 20.89 12.72
CA VAL A 159 -0.30 20.15 11.46
C VAL A 159 -0.41 18.67 11.82
N VAL A 160 -1.49 18.03 11.38
CA VAL A 160 -1.78 16.63 11.74
C VAL A 160 -1.48 15.71 10.58
N SER A 161 -0.62 14.72 10.83
CA SER A 161 -0.37 13.59 9.94
C SER A 161 -0.56 12.31 10.76
N THR A 162 -1.46 11.41 10.36
CA THR A 162 -1.84 10.26 11.18
C THR A 162 -1.97 8.99 10.34
N ASP A 163 -1.54 7.87 10.94
CA ASP A 163 -1.74 6.50 10.45
C ASP A 163 -2.54 5.75 11.53
N PRO A 164 -3.88 5.77 11.44
CA PRO A 164 -4.73 5.19 12.48
C PRO A 164 -4.76 3.66 12.42
N PRO A 165 -5.16 2.98 13.51
CA PRO A 165 -5.30 1.52 13.51
C PRO A 165 -6.30 1.03 12.46
N TYR A 166 -6.04 -0.15 11.88
CA TYR A 166 -6.85 -0.74 10.81
C TYR A 166 -7.89 -1.70 11.37
N TYR A 167 -9.01 -1.18 11.82
CA TYR A 167 -10.17 -1.87 12.36
C TYR A 167 -9.83 -3.03 13.32
N ASP A 168 -9.92 -4.29 12.89
CA ASP A 168 -9.65 -5.49 13.69
C ASP A 168 -8.39 -6.27 13.29
N ASN A 169 -7.58 -5.73 12.39
CA ASN A 169 -6.50 -6.49 11.75
C ASN A 169 -5.34 -6.80 12.69
N ILE A 170 -4.92 -5.85 13.54
CA ILE A 170 -3.71 -5.97 14.34
C ILE A 170 -3.96 -5.37 15.73
N GLY A 171 -3.72 -6.17 16.80
CA GLY A 171 -3.62 -5.68 18.17
C GLY A 171 -2.22 -5.13 18.42
N TYR A 172 -1.97 -3.87 18.05
CA TYR A 172 -0.63 -3.26 18.13
C TYR A 172 -0.09 -3.25 19.55
N SER A 173 -0.91 -2.88 20.53
CA SER A 173 -0.52 -2.83 21.94
C SER A 173 -0.16 -4.21 22.48
N ASP A 174 -0.84 -5.26 22.03
CA ASP A 174 -0.52 -6.63 22.42
C ASP A 174 0.84 -7.07 21.85
N LEU A 175 1.11 -6.78 20.58
CA LEU A 175 2.40 -7.11 19.96
C LEU A 175 3.54 -6.25 20.54
N SER A 176 3.25 -5.00 20.88
CA SER A 176 4.22 -4.08 21.48
C SER A 176 4.73 -4.56 22.85
N ASP A 177 3.95 -5.30 23.60
CA ASP A 177 4.38 -5.85 24.90
C ASP A 177 5.66 -6.69 24.79
N PHE A 178 5.84 -7.40 23.67
CA PHE A 178 7.04 -8.22 23.42
C PHE A 178 8.32 -7.38 23.48
N PHE A 179 8.29 -6.14 23.03
CA PHE A 179 9.41 -5.19 23.07
C PHE A 179 9.39 -4.34 24.34
N TYR A 180 8.21 -3.96 24.78
CA TYR A 180 8.00 -3.05 25.90
C TYR A 180 8.63 -3.55 27.20
N VAL A 181 8.56 -4.84 27.49
CA VAL A 181 9.14 -5.42 28.71
C VAL A 181 10.65 -5.17 28.81
N TRP A 182 11.37 -5.16 27.71
CA TRP A 182 12.81 -4.88 27.64
C TRP A 182 13.10 -3.38 27.70
N LEU A 183 12.36 -2.59 26.90
CA LEU A 183 12.48 -1.12 26.92
C LEU A 183 12.19 -0.56 28.32
N ARG A 184 11.15 -1.06 28.98
CA ARG A 184 10.82 -0.67 30.33
C ARG A 184 11.97 -0.92 31.30
N ARG A 185 12.62 -2.08 31.23
CA ARG A 185 13.77 -2.41 32.06
C ARG A 185 14.95 -1.45 31.84
N CYS A 186 15.23 -1.10 30.59
CA CYS A 186 16.33 -0.19 30.26
C CYS A 186 16.02 1.30 30.52
N LEU A 187 14.76 1.73 30.37
CA LEU A 187 14.42 3.15 30.26
C LEU A 187 13.63 3.69 31.45
N GLN A 188 13.29 2.88 32.45
CA GLN A 188 12.48 3.32 33.57
C GLN A 188 13.14 4.47 34.36
N GLY A 189 14.46 4.54 34.41
CA GLY A 189 15.23 5.62 35.03
C GLY A 189 15.44 6.85 34.13
N ILE A 190 15.08 6.78 32.84
CA ILE A 190 15.32 7.82 31.84
C ILE A 190 14.01 8.45 31.37
N HIS A 191 13.02 7.61 31.01
CA HIS A 191 11.72 8.02 30.48
C HIS A 191 10.54 7.45 31.31
N PRO A 192 10.45 7.73 32.63
CA PRO A 192 9.40 7.17 33.47
C PRO A 192 7.98 7.53 33.00
N SER A 193 7.78 8.66 32.36
CA SER A 193 6.47 9.07 31.82
C SER A 193 5.95 8.15 30.71
N VAL A 194 6.84 7.48 29.97
CA VAL A 194 6.48 6.61 28.85
C VAL A 194 6.41 5.14 29.26
N VAL A 195 7.24 4.72 30.24
CA VAL A 195 7.39 3.29 30.61
C VAL A 195 6.94 3.00 32.04
N SER A 196 5.99 3.78 32.59
CA SER A 196 5.50 3.65 33.96
C SER A 196 4.62 2.42 34.21
N THR A 197 3.88 1.96 33.21
CA THR A 197 2.98 0.81 33.31
C THR A 197 3.72 -0.52 33.21
N MET A 198 3.12 -1.61 33.68
CA MET A 198 3.73 -2.95 33.58
C MET A 198 3.74 -3.46 32.12
N LEU A 199 2.70 -3.20 31.38
CA LEU A 199 2.51 -3.51 29.96
C LEU A 199 1.98 -2.28 29.23
N THR A 200 2.00 -2.29 27.92
CA THR A 200 1.45 -1.22 27.10
C THR A 200 -0.04 -0.99 27.38
N PRO A 201 -0.54 0.26 27.40
CA PRO A 201 -1.96 0.54 27.52
C PRO A 201 -2.76 -0.09 26.38
N LYS A 202 -3.91 -0.72 26.70
CA LYS A 202 -4.74 -1.44 25.73
C LYS A 202 -6.17 -0.93 25.66
N ALA A 203 -6.68 -0.36 26.74
CA ALA A 203 -8.08 0.03 26.85
C ALA A 203 -8.47 1.17 25.89
N GLU A 204 -7.53 2.07 25.60
CA GLU A 204 -7.71 3.26 24.77
C GLU A 204 -7.32 3.02 23.30
N GLU A 205 -6.75 1.86 22.98
CA GLU A 205 -6.38 1.52 21.61
C GLU A 205 -7.63 1.33 20.74
N LEU A 206 -7.81 2.19 19.73
CA LEU A 206 -8.97 2.18 18.83
C LEU A 206 -8.89 1.03 17.82
N VAL A 207 -8.97 -0.21 18.33
CA VAL A 207 -9.03 -1.44 17.55
C VAL A 207 -10.34 -2.17 17.90
N ALA A 208 -11.07 -2.64 16.90
CA ALA A 208 -12.33 -3.35 17.09
C ALA A 208 -12.07 -4.80 17.56
N ASN A 209 -11.49 -4.95 18.76
CA ASN A 209 -11.18 -6.24 19.36
C ASN A 209 -12.38 -6.79 20.16
N PRO A 210 -13.08 -7.87 19.69
CA PRO A 210 -14.25 -8.38 20.38
C PRO A 210 -13.98 -8.90 21.81
N TYR A 211 -12.76 -9.33 22.08
CA TYR A 211 -12.39 -9.86 23.41
C TYR A 211 -12.21 -8.78 24.47
N ARG A 212 -11.95 -7.53 24.04
CA ARG A 212 -11.81 -6.38 24.94
C ARG A 212 -13.12 -5.62 25.19
N HIS A 213 -14.13 -5.84 24.33
CA HIS A 213 -15.36 -5.05 24.30
C HIS A 213 -16.63 -5.93 24.35
N ASP A 214 -16.56 -7.11 24.95
CA ASP A 214 -17.71 -7.99 25.18
C ASP A 214 -18.50 -8.33 23.89
N GLY A 215 -17.81 -8.55 22.79
CA GLY A 215 -18.37 -8.99 21.52
C GLY A 215 -18.16 -8.04 20.35
N LYS A 216 -18.49 -8.54 19.14
CA LYS A 216 -18.20 -7.86 17.87
C LYS A 216 -18.95 -6.52 17.71
N GLU A 217 -20.19 -6.45 18.17
CA GLU A 217 -21.01 -5.23 18.02
C GLU A 217 -20.50 -4.09 18.90
N ASN A 218 -20.16 -4.38 20.15
CA ASN A 218 -19.58 -3.39 21.05
C ASN A 218 -18.20 -2.95 20.59
N ALA A 219 -17.38 -3.87 20.10
CA ALA A 219 -16.06 -3.55 19.53
C ALA A 219 -16.19 -2.62 18.31
N ALA A 220 -17.12 -2.90 17.40
CA ALA A 220 -17.38 -2.04 16.26
C ALA A 220 -17.85 -0.65 16.69
N LYS A 221 -18.76 -0.57 17.65
CA LYS A 221 -19.24 0.70 18.20
C LYS A 221 -18.12 1.50 18.87
N PHE A 222 -17.28 0.87 19.69
CA PHE A 222 -16.14 1.51 20.32
C PHE A 222 -15.20 2.13 19.27
N PHE A 223 -14.90 1.39 18.20
CA PHE A 223 -14.07 1.88 17.11
C PHE A 223 -14.68 3.11 16.43
N VAL A 224 -15.97 3.05 16.06
CA VAL A 224 -16.69 4.14 15.39
C VAL A 224 -16.75 5.39 16.26
N ASP A 225 -17.17 5.24 17.51
CA ASP A 225 -17.34 6.36 18.46
C ASP A 225 -16.01 7.02 18.78
N GLY A 226 -14.95 6.22 18.95
CA GLY A 226 -13.59 6.72 19.18
C GLY A 226 -13.05 7.52 18.00
N PHE A 227 -13.17 7.00 16.77
CA PHE A 227 -12.76 7.73 15.57
C PHE A 227 -13.53 9.03 15.38
N ASN A 228 -14.85 9.02 15.58
CA ASN A 228 -15.66 10.23 15.53
C ASN A 228 -15.15 11.27 16.53
N THR A 229 -14.87 10.85 17.76
CA THR A 229 -14.36 11.74 18.81
C THR A 229 -13.01 12.36 18.43
N VAL A 230 -12.06 11.55 17.95
CA VAL A 230 -10.73 12.00 17.52
C VAL A 230 -10.84 12.98 16.36
N PHE A 231 -11.57 12.64 15.29
CA PHE A 231 -11.69 13.51 14.12
C PHE A 231 -12.43 14.83 14.42
N HIS A 232 -13.44 14.81 15.29
CA HIS A 232 -14.08 16.03 15.76
C HIS A 232 -13.11 16.91 16.59
N ARG A 233 -12.27 16.30 17.42
CA ARG A 233 -11.28 17.03 18.22
C ARG A 233 -10.20 17.66 17.35
N ILE A 234 -9.66 16.91 16.40
CA ILE A 234 -8.71 17.45 15.41
C ILE A 234 -9.36 18.61 14.64
N ARG A 235 -10.63 18.44 14.24
CA ARG A 235 -11.37 19.47 13.48
C ARG A 235 -11.50 20.79 14.22
N ARG A 236 -11.65 20.78 15.55
CA ARG A 236 -11.74 21.99 16.38
C ARG A 236 -10.43 22.76 16.44
N GLY A 237 -9.29 22.06 16.42
CA GLY A 237 -7.96 22.68 16.47
C GLY A 237 -7.34 22.91 15.09
N ALA A 238 -7.97 22.45 14.01
CA ALA A 238 -7.39 22.46 12.67
C ALA A 238 -7.21 23.88 12.11
N ASN A 239 -6.03 24.10 11.53
CA ASN A 239 -5.80 25.26 10.69
C ASN A 239 -6.43 25.02 9.31
N PRO A 240 -7.36 25.88 8.83
CA PRO A 240 -8.00 25.69 7.51
C PRO A 240 -7.02 25.80 6.33
N ASP A 241 -5.90 26.50 6.51
CA ASP A 241 -4.90 26.69 5.45
C ASP A 241 -4.00 25.47 5.22
N VAL A 242 -3.96 24.54 6.19
CA VAL A 242 -3.10 23.35 6.14
C VAL A 242 -3.94 22.08 6.16
N PRO A 243 -3.75 21.14 5.20
CA PRO A 243 -4.47 19.87 5.22
C PRO A 243 -3.98 18.97 6.37
N MET A 244 -4.90 18.21 6.95
CA MET A 244 -4.57 16.99 7.70
C MET A 244 -4.31 15.88 6.69
N THR A 245 -3.31 15.03 6.95
CA THR A 245 -3.08 13.81 6.18
C THR A 245 -3.42 12.57 6.99
N VAL A 246 -4.19 11.66 6.38
CA VAL A 246 -4.56 10.36 6.97
C VAL A 246 -4.05 9.26 6.08
N TYR A 247 -3.15 8.41 6.61
CA TYR A 247 -2.66 7.23 5.92
C TYR A 247 -3.57 6.05 6.25
N TYR A 248 -3.97 5.30 5.25
CA TYR A 248 -4.78 4.11 5.48
C TYR A 248 -4.51 3.04 4.42
N ALA A 249 -4.18 1.82 4.88
CA ALA A 249 -4.08 0.67 3.99
C ALA A 249 -5.45 0.02 3.86
N TYR A 250 -5.96 -0.01 2.64
CA TYR A 250 -7.19 -0.72 2.32
C TYR A 250 -6.85 -2.15 1.92
N LYS A 251 -7.37 -3.12 2.66
CA LYS A 251 -7.35 -4.52 2.24
C LYS A 251 -8.74 -4.87 1.77
N GLN A 252 -8.90 -5.03 0.46
CA GLN A 252 -10.08 -5.67 -0.07
C GLN A 252 -10.05 -7.11 0.43
N GLN A 253 -10.93 -7.45 1.39
CA GLN A 253 -11.05 -8.84 1.81
C GLN A 253 -11.54 -9.65 0.61
N ASP A 254 -10.78 -10.69 0.26
CA ASP A 254 -11.10 -11.63 -0.78
C ASP A 254 -12.56 -12.10 -0.67
N ASN A 255 -13.32 -11.82 -1.73
CA ASN A 255 -14.35 -12.68 -2.29
C ASN A 255 -15.30 -13.41 -1.32
N GLY A 256 -16.08 -12.66 -0.57
CA GLY A 256 -17.46 -13.07 -0.42
C GLY A 256 -18.16 -12.72 -1.74
N LYS A 257 -18.96 -13.60 -2.31
CA LYS A 257 -19.75 -13.45 -3.56
C LYS A 257 -20.66 -12.21 -3.64
N ASP A 258 -20.55 -11.27 -2.69
CA ASP A 258 -21.44 -10.13 -2.48
C ASP A 258 -20.79 -8.75 -2.63
N GLY A 259 -19.54 -8.62 -3.11
CA GLY A 259 -18.94 -7.30 -3.39
C GLY A 259 -18.85 -6.34 -2.19
N LYS A 260 -18.78 -6.86 -0.95
CA LYS A 260 -18.81 -6.05 0.27
C LYS A 260 -17.48 -5.34 0.50
N THR A 261 -17.49 -4.03 0.42
CA THR A 261 -16.41 -3.13 0.85
C THR A 261 -16.01 -3.43 2.31
N SER A 262 -14.70 -3.38 2.63
CA SER A 262 -14.24 -3.71 3.99
C SER A 262 -14.88 -2.78 5.03
N THR A 263 -15.33 -3.36 6.14
CA THR A 263 -16.01 -2.62 7.22
C THR A 263 -15.16 -1.46 7.76
N GLY A 264 -13.84 -1.62 7.83
CA GLY A 264 -12.95 -0.59 8.35
C GLY A 264 -12.87 0.68 7.50
N TRP A 265 -12.88 0.54 6.16
CA TRP A 265 -12.74 1.68 5.26
C TRP A 265 -13.94 2.61 5.27
N HIS A 266 -15.14 2.09 5.10
CA HIS A 266 -16.33 2.95 5.13
C HIS A 266 -16.56 3.55 6.52
N THR A 267 -16.22 2.84 7.59
CA THR A 267 -16.29 3.37 8.96
C THR A 267 -15.35 4.55 9.17
N LEU A 268 -14.10 4.45 8.68
CA LEU A 268 -13.14 5.56 8.71
C LEU A 268 -13.68 6.78 7.96
N LEU A 269 -14.21 6.57 6.75
CA LEU A 269 -14.76 7.65 5.91
C LEU A 269 -16.02 8.27 6.51
N ASP A 270 -16.94 7.47 7.07
CA ASP A 270 -18.13 7.98 7.75
C ASP A 270 -17.73 8.84 8.96
N GLY A 271 -16.75 8.40 9.76
CA GLY A 271 -16.22 9.17 10.87
C GLY A 271 -15.59 10.49 10.45
N LEU A 272 -14.77 10.46 9.41
CA LEU A 272 -14.08 11.62 8.88
C LEU A 272 -15.05 12.66 8.27
N ILE A 273 -15.95 12.21 7.41
CA ILE A 273 -16.94 13.06 6.74
C ILE A 273 -17.98 13.56 7.73
N GLY A 274 -18.42 12.71 8.67
CA GLY A 274 -19.34 13.05 9.75
C GLY A 274 -18.77 14.10 10.70
N ALA A 275 -17.47 14.06 10.95
CA ALA A 275 -16.76 15.08 11.74
C ALA A 275 -16.57 16.42 10.99
N GLY A 276 -17.05 16.54 9.75
CA GLY A 276 -16.99 17.78 8.98
C GLY A 276 -15.68 18.01 8.23
N TRP A 277 -15.02 16.92 7.83
CA TRP A 277 -13.87 16.97 6.93
C TRP A 277 -14.28 16.80 5.47
N GLU A 278 -13.56 17.50 4.58
CA GLU A 278 -13.59 17.32 3.14
C GLU A 278 -12.28 16.67 2.70
N VAL A 279 -12.35 15.61 1.93
CA VAL A 279 -11.19 15.01 1.27
C VAL A 279 -10.89 15.81 0.02
N THR A 280 -9.77 16.50 -0.01
CA THR A 280 -9.41 17.41 -1.12
C THR A 280 -8.49 16.75 -2.16
N ALA A 281 -7.71 15.76 -1.73
CA ALA A 281 -6.85 14.99 -2.62
C ALA A 281 -6.54 13.62 -2.00
N THR A 282 -6.15 12.69 -2.84
CA THR A 282 -5.68 11.36 -2.44
C THR A 282 -4.47 10.96 -3.25
N TRP A 283 -3.52 10.28 -2.59
CA TRP A 283 -2.33 9.74 -3.23
C TRP A 283 -2.12 8.30 -2.81
N PRO A 284 -1.98 7.37 -3.74
CA PRO A 284 -1.44 6.05 -3.43
C PRO A 284 0.06 6.18 -3.15
N VAL A 285 0.50 5.60 -2.04
CA VAL A 285 1.90 5.54 -1.63
C VAL A 285 2.30 4.08 -1.55
N ARG A 286 3.34 3.70 -2.29
CA ARG A 286 3.86 2.33 -2.29
C ARG A 286 4.50 2.04 -0.92
N SER A 287 3.72 1.43 -0.02
CA SER A 287 4.13 1.10 1.34
C SER A 287 4.64 -0.32 1.48
N GLU A 288 4.41 -1.17 0.48
CA GLU A 288 4.67 -2.58 0.55
C GLU A 288 5.88 -2.99 -0.30
N ARG A 289 6.76 -3.83 0.26
CA ARG A 289 7.89 -4.39 -0.49
C ARG A 289 7.39 -5.36 -1.56
N GLY A 290 7.89 -5.21 -2.79
CA GLY A 290 7.77 -6.26 -3.81
C GLY A 290 8.44 -7.56 -3.34
N GLY A 291 7.85 -8.72 -3.64
CA GLY A 291 8.43 -10.02 -3.28
C GLY A 291 8.02 -10.58 -1.91
N ARG A 292 6.97 -10.08 -1.29
CA ARG A 292 6.35 -10.76 -0.14
C ARG A 292 5.85 -12.14 -0.54
N MET A 293 6.03 -13.16 0.33
CA MET A 293 5.48 -14.51 0.08
C MET A 293 3.96 -14.51 -0.17
N LEU A 294 3.24 -13.51 0.33
CA LEU A 294 1.80 -13.30 0.09
C LEU A 294 1.50 -12.61 -1.25
N SER A 295 2.49 -12.00 -1.89
CA SER A 295 2.33 -11.33 -3.20
C SER A 295 2.85 -12.17 -4.37
N VAL A 296 3.59 -13.25 -4.10
CA VAL A 296 4.05 -14.18 -5.15
C VAL A 296 2.87 -15.01 -5.62
N GLY A 297 2.41 -14.78 -6.84
CA GLY A 297 1.27 -15.47 -7.45
C GLY A 297 -0.11 -14.94 -7.02
N THR A 298 -0.19 -13.79 -6.35
CA THR A 298 -1.45 -13.12 -6.01
C THR A 298 -1.40 -11.64 -6.36
N ASN A 299 -2.52 -11.06 -6.76
CA ASN A 299 -2.69 -9.61 -6.96
C ASN A 299 -2.89 -8.91 -5.62
N ALA A 300 -1.87 -8.97 -4.74
CA ALA A 300 -1.92 -8.27 -3.45
C ALA A 300 -1.70 -6.77 -3.65
N LEU A 301 -2.51 -5.94 -2.98
CA LEU A 301 -2.35 -4.49 -2.97
C LEU A 301 -0.93 -4.10 -2.51
N ALA A 302 -0.32 -3.17 -3.22
CA ALA A 302 1.06 -2.74 -2.99
C ALA A 302 1.15 -1.35 -2.34
N SER A 303 0.03 -0.62 -2.23
CA SER A 303 0.00 0.77 -1.76
C SER A 303 -0.98 1.01 -0.61
N SER A 304 -0.62 1.99 0.23
CA SER A 304 -1.54 2.68 1.14
C SER A 304 -2.08 3.93 0.46
N ILE A 305 -3.26 4.40 0.86
CA ILE A 305 -3.80 5.68 0.41
C ILE A 305 -3.51 6.74 1.46
N VAL A 306 -3.03 7.89 1.02
CA VAL A 306 -2.96 9.11 1.81
C VAL A 306 -4.15 10.00 1.43
N LEU A 307 -4.99 10.31 2.41
CA LEU A 307 -6.09 11.26 2.27
C LEU A 307 -5.61 12.64 2.75
N ALA A 308 -5.68 13.66 1.90
CA ALA A 308 -5.54 15.03 2.33
C ALA A 308 -6.91 15.61 2.65
N CYS A 309 -7.09 16.04 3.87
CA CYS A 309 -8.38 16.46 4.40
C CYS A 309 -8.32 17.92 4.84
N ARG A 310 -9.32 18.71 4.46
CA ARG A 310 -9.51 20.08 4.94
C ARG A 310 -10.82 20.21 5.70
N PRO A 311 -10.92 21.17 6.61
CA PRO A 311 -12.20 21.50 7.21
C PRO A 311 -13.24 21.85 6.16
N ARG A 312 -14.34 21.07 6.08
CA ARG A 312 -15.46 21.37 5.18
C ARG A 312 -16.13 22.69 5.60
N PRO A 313 -16.44 23.59 4.66
CA PRO A 313 -17.16 24.82 4.96
C PRO A 313 -18.49 24.56 5.68
N GLY A 314 -18.86 25.45 6.62
CA GLY A 314 -20.10 25.29 7.40
C GLY A 314 -21.37 25.44 6.56
N ASP A 315 -21.28 26.13 5.41
CA ASP A 315 -22.33 26.36 4.43
C ASP A 315 -22.30 25.37 3.25
N ALA A 316 -21.61 24.25 3.40
CA ALA A 316 -21.50 23.22 2.37
C ALA A 316 -22.89 22.78 1.87
N PRO A 317 -23.09 22.67 0.53
CA PRO A 317 -24.40 22.38 -0.04
C PRO A 317 -24.89 20.96 0.24
N THR A 318 -26.19 20.77 0.20
CA THR A 318 -26.85 19.46 0.12
C THR A 318 -27.14 19.15 -1.35
N THR A 319 -26.98 17.90 -1.77
CA THR A 319 -27.27 17.46 -3.15
C THR A 319 -28.11 16.16 -3.17
N THR A 320 -28.54 15.76 -4.37
CA THR A 320 -29.22 14.48 -4.58
C THR A 320 -28.23 13.45 -5.11
N GLN A 321 -28.55 12.15 -4.91
CA GLN A 321 -27.77 11.04 -5.47
C GLN A 321 -27.55 11.19 -6.99
N ARG A 322 -28.57 11.60 -7.72
CA ARG A 322 -28.49 11.80 -9.18
C ARG A 322 -27.46 12.89 -9.54
N ALA A 323 -27.52 14.03 -8.87
CA ALA A 323 -26.58 15.12 -9.12
C ALA A 323 -25.15 14.76 -8.70
N PHE A 324 -24.98 14.02 -7.60
CA PHE A 324 -23.70 13.47 -7.17
C PHE A 324 -23.09 12.54 -8.24
N VAL A 325 -23.87 11.57 -8.76
CA VAL A 325 -23.40 10.66 -9.83
C VAL A 325 -23.05 11.44 -11.11
N GLN A 326 -23.85 12.43 -11.50
CA GLN A 326 -23.52 13.27 -12.65
C GLN A 326 -22.21 14.03 -12.45
N ARG A 327 -21.98 14.55 -11.26
CA ARG A 327 -20.73 15.26 -10.94
C ARG A 327 -19.53 14.31 -10.97
N MET A 328 -19.66 13.11 -10.43
CA MET A 328 -18.62 12.08 -10.54
C MET A 328 -18.31 11.75 -12.01
N LYS A 329 -19.33 11.52 -12.84
CA LYS A 329 -19.13 11.23 -14.27
C LYS A 329 -18.40 12.35 -15.02
N SER A 330 -18.51 13.59 -14.57
CA SER A 330 -17.78 14.71 -15.18
C SER A 330 -16.34 14.87 -14.68
N GLU A 331 -16.04 14.51 -13.41
CA GLU A 331 -14.72 14.74 -12.81
C GLU A 331 -13.82 13.48 -12.81
N LEU A 332 -14.40 12.29 -12.66
CA LEU A 332 -13.68 11.04 -12.55
C LEU A 332 -12.80 10.69 -13.77
N PRO A 333 -13.22 10.91 -15.03
CA PRO A 333 -12.39 10.61 -16.20
C PRO A 333 -11.05 11.35 -16.22
N GLY A 334 -11.05 12.63 -15.84
CA GLY A 334 -9.83 13.42 -15.75
C GLY A 334 -8.90 12.95 -14.64
N ALA A 335 -9.47 12.66 -13.46
CA ALA A 335 -8.73 12.13 -12.34
C ALA A 335 -8.11 10.76 -12.64
N LEU A 336 -8.86 9.86 -13.27
CA LEU A 336 -8.37 8.55 -13.69
C LEU A 336 -7.20 8.64 -14.66
N ARG A 337 -7.29 9.49 -15.68
CA ARG A 337 -6.17 9.71 -16.61
C ARG A 337 -4.91 10.16 -15.87
N THR A 338 -5.02 11.08 -14.93
CA THR A 338 -3.90 11.51 -14.11
C THR A 338 -3.31 10.37 -13.27
N LEU A 339 -4.17 9.53 -12.68
CA LEU A 339 -3.75 8.37 -11.92
C LEU A 339 -3.04 7.32 -12.80
N MET A 340 -3.60 7.03 -13.98
CA MET A 340 -3.03 6.06 -14.93
C MET A 340 -1.71 6.53 -15.55
N GLN A 341 -1.50 7.84 -15.69
CA GLN A 341 -0.24 8.42 -16.14
C GLN A 341 0.83 8.39 -15.05
N GLY A 342 0.44 8.36 -13.76
CA GLY A 342 1.33 8.19 -12.62
C GLY A 342 1.88 6.76 -12.50
N ASP A 343 2.76 6.53 -11.51
CA ASP A 343 3.37 5.22 -11.24
C ASP A 343 2.49 4.34 -10.33
N ILE A 344 1.19 4.25 -10.66
CA ILE A 344 0.23 3.42 -9.93
C ILE A 344 0.18 2.03 -10.55
N ALA A 345 0.17 1.00 -9.72
CA ALA A 345 -0.08 -0.36 -10.19
C ALA A 345 -1.55 -0.55 -10.57
N PRO A 346 -1.89 -1.31 -11.63
CA PRO A 346 -3.27 -1.60 -12.01
C PRO A 346 -4.10 -2.18 -10.87
N VAL A 347 -3.53 -3.05 -10.04
CA VAL A 347 -4.18 -3.61 -8.85
C VAL A 347 -4.62 -2.54 -7.86
N ASP A 348 -3.95 -1.40 -7.82
CA ASP A 348 -4.24 -0.29 -6.92
C ASP A 348 -5.19 0.76 -7.55
N LEU A 349 -5.48 0.66 -8.87
CA LEU A 349 -6.27 1.67 -9.57
C LEU A 349 -7.68 1.84 -9.00
N ALA A 350 -8.39 0.74 -8.76
CA ALA A 350 -9.73 0.76 -8.20
C ALA A 350 -9.74 1.45 -6.82
N GLN A 351 -8.73 1.17 -6.02
CA GLN A 351 -8.53 1.78 -4.71
C GLN A 351 -8.15 3.28 -4.85
N ALA A 352 -7.24 3.62 -5.76
CA ALA A 352 -6.83 4.99 -5.99
C ALA A 352 -7.98 5.86 -6.56
N ALA A 353 -8.84 5.26 -7.39
CA ALA A 353 -10.01 5.91 -7.98
C ALA A 353 -11.13 6.22 -6.97
N ILE A 354 -11.17 5.50 -5.85
CA ILE A 354 -12.07 5.82 -4.74
C ILE A 354 -11.83 7.26 -4.24
N GLY A 355 -10.57 7.68 -4.22
CA GLY A 355 -10.19 8.99 -3.72
C GLY A 355 -10.88 10.17 -4.42
N PRO A 356 -10.79 10.32 -5.74
CA PRO A 356 -11.53 11.33 -6.48
C PRO A 356 -13.05 11.28 -6.27
N GLY A 357 -13.62 10.07 -6.18
CA GLY A 357 -15.05 9.90 -5.90
C GLY A 357 -15.44 10.39 -4.50
N ILE A 358 -14.64 10.04 -3.48
CA ILE A 358 -14.84 10.52 -2.10
C ILE A 358 -14.58 12.02 -1.99
N ALA A 359 -13.63 12.56 -2.75
CA ALA A 359 -13.43 14.00 -2.82
C ALA A 359 -14.69 14.73 -3.30
N VAL A 360 -15.38 14.20 -4.32
CA VAL A 360 -16.67 14.76 -4.75
C VAL A 360 -17.75 14.58 -3.68
N PHE A 361 -17.82 13.41 -3.03
CA PHE A 361 -18.84 13.13 -2.01
C PHE A 361 -18.69 14.03 -0.76
N SER A 362 -17.48 14.19 -0.28
CA SER A 362 -17.18 14.90 0.98
C SER A 362 -17.37 16.43 0.90
N ARG A 363 -17.48 17.00 -0.30
CA ARG A 363 -17.80 18.44 -0.50
C ARG A 363 -19.21 18.78 -0.04
N TYR A 364 -20.12 17.81 -0.04
CA TYR A 364 -21.51 18.03 0.34
C TYR A 364 -21.73 17.80 1.83
N ALA A 365 -22.54 18.66 2.45
CA ALA A 365 -23.00 18.44 3.82
C ALA A 365 -23.84 17.17 3.92
N ARG A 366 -24.67 16.90 2.88
CA ARG A 366 -25.50 15.70 2.76
C ARG A 366 -25.74 15.36 1.30
N VAL A 367 -25.80 14.07 1.00
CA VAL A 367 -26.25 13.55 -0.29
C VAL A 367 -27.52 12.74 -0.03
N ARG A 368 -28.66 13.16 -0.61
CA ARG A 368 -29.96 12.51 -0.39
C ARG A 368 -30.21 11.43 -1.42
N SER A 369 -30.61 10.26 -0.95
CA SER A 369 -31.06 9.15 -1.79
C SER A 369 -32.41 9.43 -2.43
N ALA A 370 -32.81 8.63 -3.43
CA ALA A 370 -34.12 8.70 -4.06
C ALA A 370 -35.27 8.36 -3.08
N SER A 371 -35.01 7.61 -2.02
CA SER A 371 -35.96 7.27 -0.95
C SER A 371 -36.09 8.36 0.12
N GLY A 372 -35.31 9.45 0.04
CA GLY A 372 -35.36 10.59 0.96
C GLY A 372 -34.41 10.51 2.17
N GLY A 373 -33.70 9.40 2.36
CA GLY A 373 -32.64 9.25 3.39
C GLY A 373 -31.32 9.88 2.96
N ASP A 374 -30.41 10.04 3.89
CA ASP A 374 -29.03 10.46 3.60
C ASP A 374 -28.17 9.24 3.20
N ILE A 375 -27.33 9.41 2.18
CA ILE A 375 -26.36 8.42 1.70
C ILE A 375 -25.12 8.46 2.61
N GLY A 376 -24.73 7.32 3.19
CA GLY A 376 -23.49 7.13 3.94
C GLY A 376 -22.30 6.77 3.05
N ALA A 377 -21.10 6.69 3.62
CA ALA A 377 -19.88 6.37 2.87
C ALA A 377 -19.94 5.01 2.16
N ARG A 378 -20.60 4.02 2.73
CA ARG A 378 -20.76 2.69 2.07
C ARG A 378 -21.50 2.81 0.74
N GLU A 379 -22.68 3.43 0.74
CA GLU A 379 -23.49 3.60 -0.47
C GLU A 379 -22.78 4.50 -1.48
N ALA A 380 -22.08 5.54 -1.00
CA ALA A 380 -21.26 6.40 -1.84
C ALA A 380 -20.14 5.60 -2.53
N LEU A 381 -19.44 4.71 -1.83
CA LEU A 381 -18.41 3.84 -2.40
C LEU A 381 -18.96 2.88 -3.46
N GLU A 382 -20.15 2.30 -3.23
CA GLU A 382 -20.82 1.47 -4.23
C GLU A 382 -21.17 2.25 -5.51
N LEU A 383 -21.62 3.50 -5.36
CA LEU A 383 -21.88 4.39 -6.50
C LEU A 383 -20.59 4.80 -7.22
N ILE A 384 -19.50 5.05 -6.48
CA ILE A 384 -18.19 5.39 -7.04
C ILE A 384 -17.66 4.21 -7.86
N ASN A 385 -17.67 2.99 -7.32
CA ASN A 385 -17.21 1.80 -8.04
C ASN A 385 -18.02 1.55 -9.32
N ARG A 386 -19.35 1.67 -9.25
CA ARG A 386 -20.20 1.54 -10.44
C ARG A 386 -19.88 2.62 -11.48
N THR A 387 -19.68 3.86 -11.07
CA THR A 387 -19.33 4.95 -11.98
C THR A 387 -17.94 4.75 -12.58
N LEU A 388 -16.99 4.20 -11.79
CA LEU A 388 -15.67 3.84 -12.27
C LEU A 388 -15.75 2.79 -13.39
N ASP A 389 -16.53 1.72 -13.20
CA ASP A 389 -16.74 0.69 -14.22
C ASP A 389 -17.34 1.28 -15.52
N GLU A 390 -18.30 2.19 -15.40
CA GLU A 390 -18.89 2.88 -16.54
C GLU A 390 -17.85 3.75 -17.28
N VAL A 391 -17.08 4.54 -16.54
CA VAL A 391 -16.05 5.45 -17.11
C VAL A 391 -14.92 4.67 -17.78
N LEU A 392 -14.44 3.59 -17.15
CA LEU A 392 -13.44 2.71 -17.79
C LEU A 392 -14.00 2.05 -19.05
N GLY A 393 -15.31 1.76 -19.06
CA GLY A 393 -16.01 1.26 -20.25
C GLY A 393 -16.08 2.25 -21.41
N GLU A 394 -16.20 3.52 -21.13
CA GLU A 394 -16.32 4.59 -22.15
C GLU A 394 -14.97 4.94 -22.82
N GLN A 395 -13.83 4.62 -22.21
CA GLN A 395 -12.49 4.89 -22.77
C GLN A 395 -12.14 4.08 -24.03
N GLU A 396 -12.97 3.10 -24.42
CA GLU A 396 -12.75 2.32 -25.64
C GLU A 396 -12.72 3.14 -26.94
N SER A 397 -13.36 4.32 -26.97
CA SER A 397 -13.44 5.15 -28.16
C SER A 397 -12.08 5.67 -28.64
N ASP A 398 -11.10 5.73 -27.77
CA ASP A 398 -9.79 6.31 -28.03
C ASP A 398 -8.80 5.29 -28.64
N PHE A 399 -9.17 4.01 -28.71
CA PHE A 399 -8.34 2.95 -29.30
C PHE A 399 -8.61 2.76 -30.79
N ASP A 400 -7.65 2.12 -31.47
CA ASP A 400 -7.79 1.72 -32.87
C ASP A 400 -8.94 0.70 -33.07
N PRO A 401 -9.46 0.53 -34.29
CA PRO A 401 -10.61 -0.35 -34.58
C PRO A 401 -10.41 -1.80 -34.13
N ASP A 402 -9.22 -2.37 -34.31
CA ASP A 402 -8.91 -3.75 -33.99
C ASP A 402 -8.85 -3.95 -32.47
N THR A 403 -8.27 -2.99 -31.74
CA THR A 403 -8.25 -2.95 -30.30
C THR A 403 -9.66 -2.81 -29.70
N ARG A 404 -10.51 -1.93 -30.28
CA ARG A 404 -11.93 -1.80 -29.83
C ARG A 404 -12.69 -3.11 -30.02
N PHE A 405 -12.50 -3.80 -31.13
CA PHE A 405 -13.09 -5.13 -31.34
C PHE A 405 -12.62 -6.10 -30.25
N ALA A 406 -11.30 -6.20 -30.03
CA ALA A 406 -10.71 -7.15 -29.11
C ALA A 406 -11.14 -6.92 -27.66
N VAL A 407 -11.21 -5.65 -27.21
CA VAL A 407 -11.70 -5.29 -25.87
C VAL A 407 -13.16 -5.71 -25.69
N ARG A 408 -14.04 -5.40 -26.65
CA ARG A 408 -15.47 -5.78 -26.58
C ARG A 408 -15.67 -7.28 -26.60
N TRP A 409 -14.92 -7.98 -27.47
CA TRP A 409 -14.95 -9.43 -27.51
C TRP A 409 -14.50 -10.03 -26.18
N TYR A 410 -13.34 -9.58 -25.66
CA TYR A 410 -12.78 -10.09 -24.41
C TYR A 410 -13.73 -9.86 -23.24
N ARG A 411 -14.38 -8.70 -23.13
CA ARG A 411 -15.41 -8.43 -22.12
C ARG A 411 -16.54 -9.43 -22.15
N GLN A 412 -17.01 -9.78 -23.31
CA GLN A 412 -18.19 -10.63 -23.46
C GLN A 412 -17.86 -12.11 -23.38
N TYR A 413 -16.80 -12.54 -24.04
CA TYR A 413 -16.49 -13.96 -24.25
C TYR A 413 -15.15 -14.41 -23.67
N GLY A 414 -14.26 -13.50 -23.29
CA GLY A 414 -12.87 -13.84 -22.90
C GLY A 414 -12.12 -14.47 -24.06
N TRP A 415 -11.38 -15.51 -23.77
CA TRP A 415 -10.64 -16.31 -24.75
C TRP A 415 -11.47 -17.42 -25.40
N ARG A 416 -12.76 -17.54 -25.03
CA ARG A 416 -13.62 -18.65 -25.50
C ARG A 416 -14.03 -18.44 -26.95
N PRO A 417 -14.10 -19.53 -27.75
CA PRO A 417 -14.59 -19.46 -29.12
C PRO A 417 -16.11 -19.28 -29.16
N GLU A 418 -16.57 -18.35 -30.01
CA GLU A 418 -17.97 -18.09 -30.30
C GLU A 418 -18.28 -18.11 -31.80
N GLN A 419 -19.56 -18.10 -32.18
CA GLN A 419 -19.99 -18.18 -33.59
C GLN A 419 -19.40 -17.03 -34.40
N SER A 420 -18.89 -17.36 -35.60
CA SER A 420 -18.25 -16.38 -36.51
C SER A 420 -19.20 -15.24 -36.95
N GLY A 421 -20.52 -15.50 -37.01
CA GLY A 421 -21.50 -14.48 -37.33
C GLY A 421 -21.58 -13.35 -36.26
N ILE A 422 -21.35 -13.70 -34.98
CA ILE A 422 -21.26 -12.71 -33.90
C ILE A 422 -19.99 -11.87 -34.06
N ALA A 423 -18.89 -12.52 -34.41
CA ALA A 423 -17.61 -11.83 -34.68
C ALA A 423 -17.73 -10.85 -35.84
N ASP A 424 -18.37 -11.25 -36.95
CA ASP A 424 -18.63 -10.39 -38.10
C ASP A 424 -19.48 -9.16 -37.75
N GLN A 425 -20.55 -9.35 -36.97
CA GLN A 425 -21.40 -8.25 -36.52
C GLN A 425 -20.62 -7.27 -35.64
N LEU A 426 -19.82 -7.77 -34.69
CA LEU A 426 -19.01 -6.95 -33.80
C LEU A 426 -17.93 -6.19 -34.59
N ALA A 427 -17.24 -6.87 -35.54
CA ALA A 427 -16.20 -6.26 -36.37
C ALA A 427 -16.74 -5.05 -37.19
N ARG A 428 -17.94 -5.19 -37.77
CA ARG A 428 -18.60 -4.08 -38.48
C ARG A 428 -18.88 -2.88 -37.57
N THR A 429 -19.33 -3.12 -36.32
CA THR A 429 -19.64 -2.04 -35.37
C THR A 429 -18.38 -1.33 -34.85
N THR A 430 -17.23 -2.00 -34.90
CA THR A 430 -15.93 -1.45 -34.49
C THR A 430 -15.09 -0.94 -35.66
N GLN A 431 -15.64 -0.99 -36.89
CA GLN A 431 -14.98 -0.52 -38.11
C GLN A 431 -13.72 -1.32 -38.50
N THR A 432 -13.76 -2.63 -38.30
CA THR A 432 -12.75 -3.60 -38.75
C THR A 432 -13.42 -4.79 -39.43
N SER A 433 -12.65 -5.80 -39.85
CA SER A 433 -13.15 -7.04 -40.42
C SER A 433 -12.40 -8.24 -39.86
N ILE A 434 -13.04 -9.43 -39.92
CA ILE A 434 -12.40 -10.67 -39.46
C ILE A 434 -11.08 -10.96 -40.22
N ALA A 435 -11.05 -10.66 -41.51
CA ALA A 435 -9.84 -10.83 -42.32
C ALA A 435 -8.69 -9.92 -41.88
N GLU A 436 -9.03 -8.73 -41.43
CA GLU A 436 -8.08 -7.76 -40.87
C GLU A 436 -7.54 -8.21 -39.51
N LEU A 437 -8.43 -8.65 -38.61
CA LEU A 437 -8.07 -9.15 -37.29
C LEU A 437 -7.19 -10.40 -37.35
N GLN A 438 -7.44 -11.27 -38.36
CA GLN A 438 -6.59 -12.43 -38.62
C GLN A 438 -5.20 -12.06 -39.16
N ARG A 439 -5.13 -11.06 -40.08
CA ARG A 439 -3.84 -10.53 -40.56
C ARG A 439 -3.05 -9.81 -39.45
N GLY A 440 -3.72 -9.14 -38.53
CA GLY A 440 -3.10 -8.56 -37.36
C GLY A 440 -2.77 -9.57 -36.24
N GLY A 441 -2.93 -10.89 -36.50
CA GLY A 441 -2.50 -11.93 -35.54
C GLY A 441 -3.23 -11.91 -34.18
N ILE A 442 -4.38 -11.27 -34.07
CA ILE A 442 -5.09 -11.15 -32.78
C ILE A 442 -6.34 -12.03 -32.67
N PHE A 443 -6.84 -12.54 -33.80
CA PHE A 443 -8.07 -13.34 -33.90
C PHE A 443 -7.91 -14.53 -34.82
N THR A 444 -8.54 -15.64 -34.46
CA THR A 444 -8.54 -16.86 -35.28
C THR A 444 -9.93 -17.43 -35.49
N THR A 445 -10.17 -18.09 -36.62
CA THR A 445 -11.44 -18.78 -36.91
C THR A 445 -11.21 -20.21 -37.28
N ALA A 446 -11.99 -21.12 -36.72
CA ALA A 446 -11.99 -22.55 -37.05
C ALA A 446 -13.37 -23.17 -36.84
N GLY A 447 -13.85 -24.00 -37.77
CA GLY A 447 -15.09 -24.74 -37.64
C GLY A 447 -16.34 -23.85 -37.42
N GLY A 448 -16.41 -22.66 -38.08
CA GLY A 448 -17.53 -21.72 -37.95
C GLY A 448 -17.53 -20.93 -36.65
N LYS A 449 -16.47 -21.01 -35.86
CA LYS A 449 -16.28 -20.24 -34.61
C LYS A 449 -15.03 -19.35 -34.70
N GLY A 450 -15.04 -18.23 -34.00
CA GLY A 450 -13.91 -17.33 -33.86
C GLY A 450 -13.55 -17.07 -32.41
N ARG A 451 -12.28 -16.78 -32.14
CA ARG A 451 -11.79 -16.38 -30.81
C ARG A 451 -10.56 -15.47 -30.90
N LEU A 452 -10.32 -14.70 -29.86
CA LEU A 452 -9.06 -13.99 -29.67
C LEU A 452 -7.93 -15.00 -29.38
N LEU A 453 -6.70 -14.62 -29.76
CA LEU A 453 -5.48 -15.30 -29.32
C LEU A 453 -5.10 -14.79 -27.94
N SER A 454 -4.85 -15.70 -27.00
CA SER A 454 -4.42 -15.37 -25.64
C SER A 454 -2.96 -14.90 -25.62
N ILE A 455 -2.56 -14.25 -24.51
CA ILE A 455 -1.18 -13.79 -24.28
C ILE A 455 -0.14 -14.89 -24.57
N ARG A 456 -0.47 -16.15 -24.23
CA ARG A 456 0.45 -17.31 -24.36
C ARG A 456 0.51 -17.91 -25.75
N GLU A 457 -0.41 -17.55 -26.64
CA GLU A 457 -0.49 -18.06 -28.02
C GLU A 457 0.16 -17.10 -29.03
N LEU A 458 0.57 -15.92 -28.59
CA LEU A 458 1.25 -14.94 -29.42
C LEU A 458 2.71 -15.38 -29.68
N ASP A 459 3.19 -15.22 -30.92
CA ASP A 459 4.55 -15.56 -31.30
C ASP A 459 5.59 -14.81 -30.47
N ALA A 460 6.57 -15.54 -29.94
CA ALA A 460 7.67 -14.96 -29.17
C ALA A 460 8.69 -14.21 -30.07
N GLN A 461 8.75 -14.51 -31.37
CA GLN A 461 9.66 -13.85 -32.32
C GLN A 461 8.98 -12.69 -33.04
N TRP A 462 8.57 -11.69 -32.28
CA TRP A 462 7.89 -10.52 -32.83
C TRP A 462 8.83 -9.31 -32.93
N ASP A 463 8.79 -8.62 -34.08
CA ASP A 463 9.46 -7.34 -34.28
C ASP A 463 8.43 -6.28 -34.72
N PRO A 464 8.14 -5.29 -33.82
CA PRO A 464 7.15 -4.25 -34.11
C PRO A 464 7.49 -3.39 -35.31
N ALA A 465 8.77 -3.30 -35.72
CA ALA A 465 9.18 -2.51 -36.88
C ALA A 465 8.81 -3.18 -38.22
N SER A 466 8.65 -4.48 -38.24
CA SER A 466 8.27 -5.26 -39.44
C SER A 466 6.78 -5.57 -39.51
N ASP A 467 6.03 -5.30 -38.46
CA ASP A 467 4.60 -5.58 -38.38
C ASP A 467 3.80 -4.55 -39.17
N SER A 468 3.15 -5.00 -40.22
CA SER A 468 2.41 -4.14 -41.16
C SER A 468 1.02 -3.73 -40.64
N ARG A 469 0.53 -4.36 -39.56
CA ARG A 469 -0.82 -4.11 -38.98
C ARG A 469 -0.84 -4.20 -37.46
N LEU A 470 0.11 -3.60 -36.84
CA LEU A 470 0.20 -3.59 -35.39
C LEU A 470 -0.95 -2.79 -34.76
N SER A 471 -1.69 -3.41 -33.85
CA SER A 471 -2.70 -2.77 -33.00
C SER A 471 -2.17 -2.50 -31.59
N ILE A 472 -2.84 -1.58 -30.85
CA ILE A 472 -2.52 -1.33 -29.44
C ILE A 472 -2.76 -2.60 -28.61
N TRP A 473 -3.80 -3.40 -28.95
CA TRP A 473 -4.10 -4.69 -28.33
C TRP A 473 -2.92 -5.64 -28.43
N GLU A 474 -2.45 -5.87 -29.65
CA GLU A 474 -1.34 -6.79 -29.91
C GLU A 474 -0.05 -6.35 -29.22
N ALA A 475 0.30 -5.06 -29.37
CA ALA A 475 1.47 -4.50 -28.70
C ALA A 475 1.42 -4.71 -27.19
N THR A 476 0.28 -4.43 -26.54
CA THR A 476 0.12 -4.58 -25.10
C THR A 476 0.30 -6.03 -24.66
N LEU A 477 -0.35 -6.98 -25.31
CA LEU A 477 -0.28 -8.38 -24.92
C LEU A 477 1.11 -9.00 -25.18
N ARG A 478 1.75 -8.67 -26.29
CA ARG A 478 3.10 -9.16 -26.60
C ARG A 478 4.15 -8.61 -25.63
N LEU A 479 4.07 -7.32 -25.30
CA LEU A 479 4.98 -6.72 -24.31
C LEU A 479 4.75 -7.31 -22.91
N ALA A 480 3.51 -7.63 -22.52
CA ALA A 480 3.21 -8.31 -21.28
C ALA A 480 3.81 -9.73 -21.22
N ALA A 481 3.66 -10.51 -22.30
CA ALA A 481 4.24 -11.85 -22.41
C ALA A 481 5.78 -11.83 -22.35
N LEU A 482 6.41 -10.91 -23.07
CA LEU A 482 7.86 -10.79 -23.15
C LEU A 482 8.48 -10.28 -21.84
N LEU A 483 7.76 -9.45 -21.10
CA LEU A 483 8.23 -9.00 -19.79
C LEU A 483 8.39 -10.18 -18.81
N GLU A 484 7.46 -11.12 -18.84
CA GLU A 484 7.50 -12.30 -17.99
C GLU A 484 8.65 -13.26 -18.39
N SER A 485 8.91 -13.43 -19.68
CA SER A 485 9.88 -14.39 -20.20
C SER A 485 11.30 -13.84 -20.35
N GLU A 486 11.45 -12.58 -20.77
CA GLU A 486 12.75 -12.00 -21.17
C GLU A 486 13.13 -10.74 -20.38
N GLY A 487 12.23 -10.19 -19.57
CA GLY A 487 12.49 -9.09 -18.67
C GLY A 487 12.47 -7.69 -19.30
N ILE A 488 12.79 -6.67 -18.48
CA ILE A 488 12.61 -5.25 -18.80
C ILE A 488 13.48 -4.79 -19.98
N GLU A 489 14.71 -5.28 -20.10
CA GLU A 489 15.65 -4.87 -21.17
C GLU A 489 15.09 -5.19 -22.56
N LYS A 490 14.60 -6.41 -22.75
CA LYS A 490 14.03 -6.83 -24.03
C LYS A 490 12.76 -6.05 -24.38
N VAL A 491 11.91 -5.83 -23.41
CA VAL A 491 10.68 -5.03 -23.59
C VAL A 491 11.03 -3.58 -23.96
N ALA A 492 12.03 -2.97 -23.32
CA ALA A 492 12.49 -1.62 -23.63
C ALA A 492 13.04 -1.51 -25.07
N GLU A 493 13.81 -2.51 -25.54
CA GLU A 493 14.28 -2.58 -26.93
C GLU A 493 13.11 -2.58 -27.93
N LEU A 494 12.06 -3.36 -27.66
CA LEU A 494 10.90 -3.45 -28.54
C LEU A 494 10.03 -2.20 -28.50
N VAL A 495 9.87 -1.60 -27.31
CA VAL A 495 9.16 -0.32 -27.15
C VAL A 495 9.84 0.79 -27.94
N ALA A 496 11.19 0.81 -28.02
CA ALA A 496 11.93 1.77 -28.83
C ALA A 496 11.70 1.59 -30.35
N LYS A 497 11.27 0.41 -30.78
CA LYS A 497 10.97 0.07 -32.19
C LYS A 497 9.49 0.25 -32.57
N LEU A 498 8.62 0.60 -31.62
CA LEU A 498 7.21 0.79 -31.91
C LEU A 498 6.99 1.94 -32.88
N PRO A 499 6.11 1.79 -33.88
CA PRO A 499 5.79 2.87 -34.80
C PRO A 499 5.06 4.01 -34.07
N ALA A 500 5.23 5.24 -34.53
CA ALA A 500 4.61 6.44 -33.94
C ALA A 500 3.06 6.40 -33.92
N ALA A 501 2.46 5.52 -34.72
CA ALA A 501 1.02 5.27 -34.73
C ALA A 501 0.52 4.53 -33.47
N ILE A 502 1.39 3.93 -32.69
CA ILE A 502 1.08 3.25 -31.42
C ILE A 502 1.52 4.14 -30.25
N PRO A 503 0.62 4.94 -29.67
CA PRO A 503 0.97 5.79 -28.53
C PRO A 503 1.34 4.96 -27.30
N LEU A 504 2.47 5.25 -26.68
CA LEU A 504 2.91 4.55 -25.46
C LEU A 504 1.94 4.69 -24.30
N SER A 505 1.25 5.84 -24.20
CA SER A 505 0.17 6.05 -23.22
C SER A 505 -0.99 5.10 -23.43
N ALA A 506 -1.36 4.81 -24.70
CA ALA A 506 -2.47 3.92 -25.01
C ALA A 506 -2.18 2.46 -24.66
N ILE A 507 -0.93 2.01 -24.77
CA ILE A 507 -0.51 0.68 -24.28
C ILE A 507 -0.70 0.57 -22.77
N LYS A 508 -0.26 1.60 -22.05
CA LYS A 508 -0.42 1.65 -20.59
C LYS A 508 -1.90 1.68 -20.18
N GLU A 509 -2.70 2.52 -20.84
CA GLU A 509 -4.15 2.63 -20.60
C GLU A 509 -4.89 1.32 -20.90
N LEU A 510 -4.55 0.66 -22.02
CA LEU A 510 -5.11 -0.65 -22.34
C LEU A 510 -4.68 -1.72 -21.32
N GLY A 511 -3.44 -1.69 -20.86
CA GLY A 511 -2.95 -2.57 -19.79
C GLY A 511 -3.77 -2.46 -18.51
N PHE A 512 -4.12 -1.25 -18.08
CA PHE A 512 -5.03 -1.02 -16.96
C PHE A 512 -6.42 -1.58 -17.21
N LEU A 513 -6.99 -1.31 -18.37
CA LEU A 513 -8.33 -1.77 -18.74
C LEU A 513 -8.40 -3.30 -18.75
N LEU A 514 -7.45 -3.94 -19.40
CA LEU A 514 -7.41 -5.40 -19.52
C LEU A 514 -7.12 -6.08 -18.18
N PHE A 515 -6.28 -5.50 -17.33
CA PHE A 515 -6.09 -5.98 -15.97
C PHE A 515 -7.42 -6.05 -15.22
N HIS A 516 -8.20 -4.96 -15.24
CA HIS A 516 -9.50 -4.90 -14.56
C HIS A 516 -10.49 -5.93 -15.13
N GLU A 517 -10.52 -6.12 -16.45
CA GLU A 517 -11.38 -7.12 -17.10
C GLU A 517 -10.95 -8.56 -16.79
N ALA A 518 -9.63 -8.83 -16.72
CA ALA A 518 -9.08 -10.13 -16.37
C ALA A 518 -9.40 -10.50 -14.91
N GLU A 519 -9.24 -9.56 -13.97
CA GLU A 519 -9.64 -9.73 -12.57
C GLU A 519 -11.13 -10.09 -12.45
N ARG A 520 -12.00 -9.34 -13.15
CA ARG A 520 -13.44 -9.59 -13.13
C ARG A 520 -13.82 -10.98 -13.67
N LYS A 521 -13.03 -11.51 -14.62
CA LYS A 521 -13.24 -12.85 -15.21
C LYS A 521 -12.59 -13.97 -14.39
N GLY A 522 -11.72 -13.65 -13.43
CA GLY A 522 -10.93 -14.62 -12.68
C GLY A 522 -9.71 -15.17 -13.48
N ASP A 523 -9.28 -14.47 -14.54
CA ASP A 523 -8.11 -14.80 -15.35
C ASP A 523 -6.83 -14.28 -14.66
N GLY A 524 -6.49 -14.83 -13.49
CA GLY A 524 -5.44 -14.32 -12.60
C GLY A 524 -4.04 -14.28 -13.23
N ALA A 525 -3.72 -15.20 -14.14
CA ALA A 525 -2.43 -15.22 -14.82
C ALA A 525 -2.28 -14.05 -15.81
N ASP A 526 -3.32 -13.74 -16.58
CA ASP A 526 -3.32 -12.60 -17.51
C ASP A 526 -3.33 -11.28 -16.75
N ALA A 527 -4.10 -11.18 -15.66
CA ALA A 527 -4.08 -10.05 -14.77
C ALA A 527 -2.67 -9.81 -14.19
N GLN A 528 -1.95 -10.85 -13.80
CA GLN A 528 -0.60 -10.74 -13.27
C GLN A 528 0.39 -10.21 -14.33
N ALA A 529 0.34 -10.71 -15.56
CA ALA A 529 1.19 -10.27 -16.66
C ALA A 529 0.96 -8.79 -17.01
N LEU A 530 -0.31 -8.38 -17.08
CA LEU A 530 -0.70 -6.99 -17.35
C LEU A 530 -0.31 -6.05 -16.22
N ASN A 531 -0.49 -6.47 -14.97
CA ASN A 531 -0.04 -5.72 -13.80
C ASN A 531 1.48 -5.51 -13.80
N ALA A 532 2.24 -6.55 -14.13
CA ALA A 532 3.69 -6.49 -14.24
C ALA A 532 4.13 -5.49 -15.31
N LEU A 533 3.52 -5.53 -16.51
CA LEU A 533 3.83 -4.59 -17.59
C LEU A 533 3.61 -3.14 -17.16
N VAL A 534 2.44 -2.82 -16.62
CA VAL A 534 2.10 -1.44 -16.24
C VAL A 534 2.97 -0.95 -15.07
N THR A 535 3.23 -1.82 -14.08
CA THR A 535 4.06 -1.46 -12.92
C THR A 535 5.52 -1.19 -13.32
N SER A 536 6.02 -1.92 -14.32
CA SER A 536 7.39 -1.73 -14.83
C SER A 536 7.48 -0.65 -15.91
N TRP A 537 6.36 0.01 -16.28
CA TRP A 537 6.31 0.90 -17.44
C TRP A 537 7.24 2.11 -17.32
N GLY A 538 7.46 2.64 -16.13
CA GLY A 538 8.41 3.72 -15.86
C GLY A 538 9.84 3.32 -16.24
N ASP A 539 10.28 2.17 -15.75
CA ASP A 539 11.63 1.62 -16.04
C ASP A 539 11.77 1.25 -17.52
N VAL A 540 10.75 0.60 -18.11
CA VAL A 540 10.72 0.26 -19.53
C VAL A 540 10.84 1.51 -20.40
N SER A 541 10.05 2.55 -20.11
CA SER A 541 10.07 3.80 -20.88
C SER A 541 11.37 4.56 -20.74
N LEU A 542 11.99 4.55 -19.55
CA LEU A 542 13.29 5.18 -19.32
C LEU A 542 14.38 4.48 -20.12
N LYS A 543 14.40 3.15 -20.09
CA LYS A 543 15.39 2.35 -20.84
C LYS A 543 15.15 2.40 -22.35
N ALA A 544 13.90 2.41 -22.82
CA ALA A 544 13.57 2.55 -24.23
C ALA A 544 14.16 3.84 -24.85
N ARG A 545 14.21 4.94 -24.08
CA ARG A 545 14.84 6.20 -24.53
C ARG A 545 16.35 6.11 -24.70
N GLN A 546 17.00 5.10 -24.14
CA GLN A 546 18.44 4.86 -24.25
C GLN A 546 18.80 4.03 -25.50
N HIS A 547 17.80 3.37 -26.12
CA HIS A 547 18.00 2.67 -27.39
C HIS A 547 17.97 3.65 -28.56
N PRO A 548 18.82 3.47 -29.59
CA PRO A 548 18.83 4.34 -30.76
C PRO A 548 17.47 4.23 -31.49
N PRO A 549 16.92 5.37 -31.97
CA PRO A 549 15.69 5.34 -32.75
C PRO A 549 15.87 4.51 -34.02
N THR A 550 14.88 3.70 -34.37
CA THR A 550 14.87 2.97 -35.64
C THR A 550 14.97 3.97 -36.79
N PRO A 551 15.91 3.83 -37.75
CA PRO A 551 16.00 4.72 -38.88
C PRO A 551 14.67 4.71 -39.65
N VAL A 552 14.03 5.86 -39.76
CA VAL A 552 12.89 6.03 -40.69
C VAL A 552 13.45 5.79 -42.09
N GLY A 553 12.97 4.72 -42.75
CA GLY A 553 13.42 4.40 -44.09
C GLY A 553 13.27 5.62 -44.99
N THR A 554 14.37 6.12 -45.51
CA THR A 554 14.38 7.11 -46.60
C THR A 554 13.68 6.47 -47.78
N GLN A 555 12.57 7.03 -48.21
CA GLN A 555 11.97 6.71 -49.52
C GLN A 555 13.08 6.81 -50.56
N SER A 556 13.42 5.68 -51.21
CA SER A 556 14.29 5.68 -52.37
C SER A 556 13.71 6.61 -53.39
N GLU A 557 14.48 7.62 -53.85
CA GLU A 557 14.19 8.43 -54.99
C GLU A 557 13.86 7.49 -56.16
N LEU A 558 12.67 7.70 -56.70
CA LEU A 558 12.28 7.14 -58.00
C LEU A 558 13.18 7.80 -59.03
N ASP A 559 14.16 7.05 -59.55
CA ASP A 559 14.86 7.39 -60.78
C ASP A 559 13.83 7.43 -61.95
N ILE A 560 13.70 8.62 -62.54
CA ILE A 560 12.98 8.89 -63.79
C ILE A 560 13.93 8.63 -64.94
#